data_fd9b807fb75ef3bc1fa366fa00c3d933
#
_entry.id   fd9b807fb75ef3bc1fa366fa00c3d933
#
_cell.length_a   1.000
_cell.length_b   1.000
_cell.length_c   1.000
_cell.angle_alpha   90.00
_cell.angle_beta   90.00
_cell.angle_gamma   90.00
#
_symmetry.space_group_name_H-M   'P 1'
#
loop_
_entity.id
_entity.type
_entity.pdbx_description
1 polymer ?
#
loop_
_entity_poly.entity_id
_entity_poly.type
_entity_poly.pdbx_seq_one_letter_code
_entity_poly.pdbx_strand_id
1 'polypeptide(L)'
;MIAPEIAIVDSNTLSCLGLQNLLEEIIPMAVIRVFSSFEELVDDTPDMYAHYFISAQIYFKHTAFFLPRRPQTIVLANGDSQPQLAGIPTLNIYQDEKTLIRNILQLHQYGHRSGHPNTHPHSAAGHPGNHPCGTSYAGGEHILSPREIEVLVLVTKGLINKEIADKLNISLTTVISHRRNITEKLGIKSVAGLTIYAVMHGYVEADSI
;
A
#
# COMPACT_ATOMS: atom_id res chain seq x y z
N MET A 1 4.86 -18.14 5.25
CA MET A 1 3.79 -17.32 4.60
C MET A 1 4.07 -17.36 3.12
N ILE A 2 3.06 -17.66 2.30
CA ILE A 2 3.21 -17.62 0.84
C ILE A 2 3.16 -16.16 0.43
N ALA A 3 4.12 -15.70 -0.38
CA ALA A 3 4.16 -14.34 -0.90
C ALA A 3 2.90 -14.09 -1.76
N PRO A 4 2.21 -12.94 -1.64
CA PRO A 4 1.08 -12.64 -2.49
C PRO A 4 1.55 -12.45 -3.94
N GLU A 5 0.85 -13.07 -4.87
CA GLU A 5 1.09 -12.86 -6.30
C GLU A 5 0.15 -11.78 -6.84
N ILE A 6 0.69 -10.86 -7.62
CA ILE A 6 -0.04 -9.74 -8.23
C ILE A 6 0.15 -9.78 -9.73
N ALA A 7 -0.94 -9.71 -10.48
CA ALA A 7 -0.92 -9.65 -11.93
C ALA A 7 -1.09 -8.20 -12.42
N ILE A 8 -0.25 -7.78 -13.37
CA ILE A 8 -0.42 -6.55 -14.15
C ILE A 8 -0.74 -6.98 -15.58
N VAL A 9 -1.86 -6.51 -16.13
CA VAL A 9 -2.30 -6.88 -17.48
C VAL A 9 -2.59 -5.63 -18.30
N ASP A 10 -1.65 -5.22 -19.10
CA ASP A 10 -1.76 -4.06 -19.99
C ASP A 10 -0.84 -4.23 -21.21
N SER A 11 -1.30 -3.81 -22.37
CA SER A 11 -0.50 -3.78 -23.59
C SER A 11 0.54 -2.64 -23.61
N ASN A 12 0.43 -1.67 -22.69
CA ASN A 12 1.38 -0.56 -22.57
C ASN A 12 2.57 -0.96 -21.68
N THR A 13 3.68 -1.29 -22.31
CA THR A 13 4.93 -1.70 -21.64
C THR A 13 5.44 -0.67 -20.62
N LEU A 14 5.34 0.63 -20.91
CA LEU A 14 5.81 1.67 -19.98
C LEU A 14 4.93 1.74 -18.73
N SER A 15 3.61 1.64 -18.87
CA SER A 15 2.69 1.53 -17.73
C SER A 15 3.01 0.30 -16.89
N CYS A 16 3.24 -0.83 -17.53
CA CYS A 16 3.58 -2.07 -16.83
C CYS A 16 4.87 -1.94 -16.02
N LEU A 17 5.95 -1.46 -16.66
CA LEU A 17 7.25 -1.27 -16.01
C LEU A 17 7.18 -0.27 -14.86
N GLY A 18 6.47 0.86 -15.05
CA GLY A 18 6.29 1.87 -14.01
C GLY A 18 5.51 1.32 -12.82
N LEU A 19 4.39 0.64 -13.08
CA LEU A 19 3.56 0.06 -12.04
C LEU A 19 4.24 -1.11 -11.33
N GLN A 20 4.96 -1.96 -12.07
CA GLN A 20 5.76 -3.04 -11.49
C GLN A 20 6.78 -2.48 -10.50
N ASN A 21 7.56 -1.48 -10.90
CA ASN A 21 8.56 -0.83 -10.06
C ASN A 21 7.94 -0.25 -8.77
N LEU A 22 6.80 0.44 -8.91
CA LEU A 22 6.06 0.98 -7.77
C LEU A 22 5.55 -0.13 -6.83
N LEU A 23 4.97 -1.19 -7.37
CA LEU A 23 4.44 -2.29 -6.56
C LEU A 23 5.55 -3.09 -5.86
N GLU A 24 6.69 -3.32 -6.50
CA GLU A 24 7.87 -3.95 -5.89
C GLU A 24 8.43 -3.10 -4.73
N GLU A 25 8.36 -1.78 -4.85
CA GLU A 25 8.75 -0.86 -3.78
C GLU A 25 7.73 -0.82 -2.63
N ILE A 26 6.43 -0.88 -2.97
CA ILE A 26 5.30 -0.83 -2.03
C ILE A 26 5.15 -2.15 -1.27
N ILE A 27 5.29 -3.27 -1.97
CA ILE A 27 5.03 -4.61 -1.44
C ILE A 27 6.24 -5.51 -1.74
N PRO A 28 7.38 -5.33 -1.03
CA PRO A 28 8.63 -6.03 -1.34
C PRO A 28 8.54 -7.56 -1.28
N MET A 29 7.51 -8.08 -0.61
CA MET A 29 7.27 -9.52 -0.48
C MET A 29 6.36 -10.09 -1.57
N ALA A 30 5.76 -9.23 -2.42
CA ALA A 30 4.87 -9.69 -3.48
C ALA A 30 5.66 -10.16 -4.71
N VAL A 31 5.14 -11.17 -5.37
CA VAL A 31 5.61 -11.59 -6.69
C VAL A 31 4.76 -10.89 -7.75
N ILE A 32 5.37 -9.98 -8.50
CA ILE A 32 4.67 -9.23 -9.55
C ILE A 32 4.87 -9.93 -10.89
N ARG A 33 3.77 -10.29 -11.54
CA ARG A 33 3.78 -10.85 -12.89
C ARG A 33 3.13 -9.89 -13.88
N VAL A 34 3.75 -9.70 -15.01
CA VAL A 34 3.31 -8.78 -16.06
C VAL A 34 2.90 -9.58 -17.29
N PHE A 35 1.72 -9.26 -17.80
CA PHE A 35 1.14 -9.87 -19.00
C PHE A 35 0.78 -8.77 -20.01
N SER A 36 1.11 -8.98 -21.27
CA SER A 36 0.80 -8.03 -22.35
C SER A 36 -0.63 -8.19 -22.87
N SER A 37 -1.26 -9.33 -22.58
CA SER A 37 -2.62 -9.65 -23.03
C SER A 37 -3.38 -10.47 -21.99
N PHE A 38 -4.70 -10.57 -22.18
CA PHE A 38 -5.56 -11.42 -21.35
C PHE A 38 -5.29 -12.91 -21.58
N GLU A 39 -4.96 -13.28 -22.80
CA GLU A 39 -4.64 -14.64 -23.19
C GLU A 39 -3.43 -15.18 -22.41
N GLU A 40 -2.36 -14.37 -22.28
CA GLU A 40 -1.17 -14.71 -21.48
C GLU A 40 -1.53 -14.91 -19.99
N LEU A 41 -2.42 -14.08 -19.44
CA LEU A 41 -2.88 -14.25 -18.06
C LEU A 41 -3.64 -15.57 -17.87
N VAL A 42 -4.50 -15.96 -18.83
CA VAL A 42 -5.29 -17.19 -18.74
C VAL A 42 -4.43 -18.45 -18.90
N ASP A 43 -3.40 -18.37 -19.73
CA ASP A 43 -2.44 -19.48 -19.96
C ASP A 43 -1.52 -19.73 -18.73
N ASP A 44 -1.45 -18.77 -17.80
CA ASP A 44 -0.72 -18.94 -16.54
C ASP A 44 -1.63 -19.55 -15.44
N THR A 45 -1.64 -19.01 -14.25
CA THR A 45 -2.45 -19.47 -13.10
C THR A 45 -3.44 -18.39 -12.65
N PRO A 46 -4.48 -18.11 -13.45
CA PRO A 46 -5.30 -16.91 -13.29
C PRO A 46 -6.06 -16.80 -11.96
N ASP A 47 -6.23 -17.88 -11.22
CA ASP A 47 -6.95 -17.90 -9.94
C ASP A 47 -6.03 -17.71 -8.71
N MET A 48 -4.72 -17.65 -8.91
CA MET A 48 -3.74 -17.54 -7.81
C MET A 48 -3.40 -16.12 -7.40
N TYR A 49 -3.81 -15.12 -8.18
CA TYR A 49 -3.47 -13.73 -7.92
C TYR A 49 -4.31 -13.10 -6.82
N ALA A 50 -3.65 -12.50 -5.86
CA ALA A 50 -4.29 -11.71 -4.80
C ALA A 50 -4.94 -10.44 -5.37
N HIS A 51 -4.30 -9.82 -6.37
CA HIS A 51 -4.80 -8.64 -7.06
C HIS A 51 -4.47 -8.67 -8.55
N TYR A 52 -5.36 -8.07 -9.35
CA TYR A 52 -5.21 -7.83 -10.79
C TYR A 52 -5.23 -6.34 -11.06
N PHE A 53 -4.14 -5.79 -11.56
CA PHE A 53 -4.10 -4.44 -12.12
C PHE A 53 -4.25 -4.53 -13.62
N ILE A 54 -5.36 -4.06 -14.15
CA ILE A 54 -5.70 -4.28 -15.56
C ILE A 54 -6.08 -2.98 -16.25
N SER A 55 -5.72 -2.84 -17.53
CA SER A 55 -6.19 -1.71 -18.32
C SER A 55 -7.72 -1.74 -18.49
N ALA A 56 -8.34 -0.55 -18.56
CA ALA A 56 -9.77 -0.44 -18.78
C ALA A 56 -10.23 -1.18 -20.05
N GLN A 57 -9.40 -1.16 -21.08
CA GLN A 57 -9.69 -1.84 -22.34
C GLN A 57 -9.79 -3.36 -22.17
N ILE A 58 -8.86 -3.98 -21.44
CA ILE A 58 -8.88 -5.41 -21.13
C ILE A 58 -10.07 -5.75 -20.23
N TYR A 59 -10.35 -4.91 -19.23
CA TYR A 59 -11.51 -5.11 -18.36
C TYR A 59 -12.82 -5.15 -19.15
N PHE A 60 -13.07 -4.17 -20.03
CA PHE A 60 -14.31 -4.14 -20.81
C PHE A 60 -14.44 -5.31 -21.78
N LYS A 61 -13.33 -5.74 -22.38
CA LYS A 61 -13.31 -6.88 -23.31
C LYS A 61 -13.58 -8.22 -22.60
N HIS A 62 -13.13 -8.36 -21.35
CA HIS A 62 -13.18 -9.61 -20.59
C HIS A 62 -13.94 -9.48 -19.26
N THR A 63 -14.98 -8.64 -19.23
CA THR A 63 -15.77 -8.32 -18.02
C THR A 63 -16.31 -9.59 -17.33
N ALA A 64 -16.73 -10.60 -18.07
CA ALA A 64 -17.26 -11.86 -17.51
C ALA A 64 -16.24 -12.59 -16.62
N PHE A 65 -14.96 -12.48 -16.92
CA PHE A 65 -13.87 -13.05 -16.11
C PHE A 65 -13.62 -12.25 -14.83
N PHE A 66 -13.57 -10.91 -14.93
CA PHE A 66 -13.22 -10.03 -13.82
C PHE A 66 -14.39 -9.69 -12.88
N LEU A 67 -15.63 -9.82 -13.36
CA LEU A 67 -16.82 -9.49 -12.56
C LEU A 67 -16.93 -10.29 -11.25
N PRO A 68 -16.75 -11.62 -11.23
CA PRO A 68 -16.74 -12.40 -9.99
C PRO A 68 -15.50 -12.10 -9.12
N ARG A 69 -14.43 -11.52 -9.70
CA ARG A 69 -13.16 -11.19 -9.03
C ARG A 69 -13.06 -9.69 -8.68
N ARG A 70 -14.19 -8.98 -8.63
CA ARG A 70 -14.26 -7.52 -8.34
C ARG A 70 -13.41 -7.05 -7.16
N PRO A 71 -13.43 -7.73 -6.00
CA PRO A 71 -12.65 -7.27 -4.85
C PRO A 71 -11.13 -7.26 -5.07
N GLN A 72 -10.67 -8.11 -5.99
CA GLN A 72 -9.26 -8.28 -6.34
C GLN A 72 -8.86 -7.49 -7.59
N THR A 73 -9.85 -6.97 -8.34
CA THR A 73 -9.63 -6.32 -9.63
C THR A 73 -9.54 -4.80 -9.46
N ILE A 74 -8.43 -4.23 -9.90
CA ILE A 74 -8.16 -2.79 -9.90
C ILE A 74 -7.97 -2.36 -11.35
N VAL A 75 -8.84 -1.48 -11.84
CA VAL A 75 -8.80 -1.01 -13.22
C VAL A 75 -7.94 0.25 -13.32
N LEU A 76 -6.94 0.21 -14.21
CA LEU A 76 -6.10 1.35 -14.55
C LEU A 76 -6.91 2.35 -15.40
N ALA A 77 -7.20 3.52 -14.84
CA ALA A 77 -8.02 4.55 -15.47
C ALA A 77 -7.17 5.72 -15.97
N ASN A 78 -7.58 6.29 -17.10
CA ASN A 78 -6.90 7.40 -17.76
C ASN A 78 -7.55 8.75 -17.38
N GLY A 79 -7.47 9.14 -16.12
CA GLY A 79 -7.85 10.48 -15.64
C GLY A 79 -9.32 10.62 -15.25
N ASP A 80 -10.24 10.68 -16.18
CA ASP A 80 -11.63 10.99 -15.89
C ASP A 80 -12.42 9.82 -15.30
N SER A 81 -13.34 10.13 -14.38
CA SER A 81 -14.24 9.11 -13.84
C SER A 81 -15.13 8.55 -14.96
N GLN A 82 -14.93 7.28 -15.27
CA GLN A 82 -15.74 6.57 -16.26
C GLN A 82 -16.97 6.00 -15.56
N PRO A 83 -18.20 6.45 -15.91
CA PRO A 83 -19.45 5.95 -15.30
C PRO A 83 -19.60 4.42 -15.42
N GLN A 84 -18.99 3.83 -16.46
CA GLN A 84 -18.99 2.39 -16.72
C GLN A 84 -18.18 1.58 -15.71
N LEU A 85 -17.28 2.23 -14.97
CA LEU A 85 -16.48 1.62 -13.90
C LEU A 85 -17.07 1.87 -12.50
N ALA A 86 -18.29 2.38 -12.41
CA ALA A 86 -18.93 2.64 -11.12
C ALA A 86 -18.98 1.37 -10.24
N GLY A 87 -18.44 1.47 -9.03
CA GLY A 87 -18.37 0.37 -8.07
C GLY A 87 -17.25 -0.65 -8.33
N ILE A 88 -16.31 -0.34 -9.21
CA ILE A 88 -15.10 -1.13 -9.45
C ILE A 88 -13.91 -0.34 -8.91
N PRO A 89 -12.99 -0.97 -8.15
CA PRO A 89 -11.77 -0.31 -7.73
C PRO A 89 -11.00 0.20 -8.94
N THR A 90 -10.69 1.50 -8.97
CA THR A 90 -9.97 2.15 -10.07
C THR A 90 -8.74 2.86 -9.55
N LEU A 91 -7.66 2.80 -10.31
CA LEU A 91 -6.43 3.53 -10.07
C LEU A 91 -6.20 4.50 -11.23
N ASN A 92 -6.25 5.81 -10.96
CA ASN A 92 -5.94 6.82 -11.98
C ASN A 92 -4.42 6.91 -12.16
N ILE A 93 -3.94 6.54 -13.35
CA ILE A 93 -2.51 6.51 -13.69
C ILE A 93 -1.94 7.87 -14.13
N TYR A 94 -2.79 8.90 -14.28
CA TYR A 94 -2.39 10.27 -14.65
C TYR A 94 -2.27 11.20 -13.44
N GLN A 95 -2.02 10.64 -12.27
CA GLN A 95 -1.78 11.39 -11.05
C GLN A 95 -0.28 11.48 -10.76
N ASP A 96 0.09 12.39 -9.88
CA ASP A 96 1.45 12.46 -9.36
C ASP A 96 1.78 11.19 -8.54
N GLU A 97 3.06 10.91 -8.43
CA GLU A 97 3.58 9.71 -7.79
C GLU A 97 3.05 9.53 -6.35
N LYS A 98 3.00 10.61 -5.54
CA LYS A 98 2.54 10.55 -4.15
C LYS A 98 1.08 10.13 -4.06
N THR A 99 0.24 10.72 -4.91
CA THR A 99 -1.19 10.41 -4.96
C THR A 99 -1.42 8.98 -5.46
N LEU A 100 -0.63 8.54 -6.44
CA LEU A 100 -0.69 7.18 -6.97
C LEU A 100 -0.36 6.15 -5.88
N ILE A 101 0.72 6.36 -5.14
CA ILE A 101 1.14 5.52 -4.02
C ILE A 101 0.05 5.47 -2.93
N ARG A 102 -0.51 6.62 -2.54
CA ARG A 102 -1.60 6.69 -1.56
C ARG A 102 -2.80 5.85 -1.99
N ASN A 103 -3.21 5.98 -3.24
CA ASN A 103 -4.36 5.25 -3.78
C ASN A 103 -4.09 3.74 -3.82
N ILE A 104 -2.89 3.29 -4.20
CA ILE A 104 -2.51 1.87 -4.17
C ILE A 104 -2.60 1.32 -2.74
N LEU A 105 -2.08 2.06 -1.76
CA LEU A 105 -2.13 1.66 -0.34
C LEU A 105 -3.57 1.55 0.18
N GLN A 106 -4.44 2.49 -0.16
CA GLN A 106 -5.85 2.43 0.20
C GLN A 106 -6.53 1.20 -0.41
N LEU A 107 -6.31 0.93 -1.69
CA LEU A 107 -6.88 -0.23 -2.37
C LEU A 107 -6.42 -1.55 -1.74
N HIS A 108 -5.16 -1.63 -1.32
CA HIS A 108 -4.63 -2.80 -0.62
C HIS A 108 -5.31 -3.03 0.74
N GLN A 109 -5.58 -1.98 1.50
CA GLN A 109 -6.28 -2.06 2.79
C GLN A 109 -7.75 -2.50 2.64
N TYR A 110 -8.44 -2.10 1.58
CA TYR A 110 -9.83 -2.51 1.31
C TYR A 110 -9.94 -4.00 0.99
N GLY A 111 -8.99 -4.59 0.30
CA GLY A 111 -8.96 -6.03 -0.01
C GLY A 111 -8.90 -6.93 1.24
N HIS A 112 -8.22 -6.49 2.29
CA HIS A 112 -8.11 -7.24 3.55
C HIS A 112 -9.32 -7.12 4.48
N ARG A 113 -10.17 -6.09 4.32
CA ARG A 113 -11.36 -5.88 5.17
C ARG A 113 -12.59 -6.68 4.75
N SER A 114 -12.64 -7.19 3.54
CA SER A 114 -13.81 -7.92 3.01
C SER A 114 -13.89 -9.39 3.47
N GLY A 115 -12.96 -9.88 4.29
CA GLY A 115 -12.86 -11.27 4.71
C GLY A 115 -13.48 -11.65 6.05
N HIS A 116 -14.12 -10.73 6.80
CA HIS A 116 -14.79 -11.09 8.05
C HIS A 116 -16.19 -10.44 8.15
N PRO A 117 -17.26 -11.20 7.96
CA PRO A 117 -18.58 -10.79 8.40
C PRO A 117 -18.67 -11.03 9.92
N ASN A 118 -18.32 -10.05 10.74
CA ASN A 118 -18.70 -10.08 12.15
C ASN A 118 -20.07 -9.45 12.34
N THR A 119 -21.08 -10.30 12.26
CA THR A 119 -22.35 -10.11 12.97
C THR A 119 -22.10 -10.34 14.47
N HIS A 120 -22.32 -9.30 15.28
CA HIS A 120 -23.18 -9.40 16.48
C HIS A 120 -23.33 -8.03 17.12
N PRO A 121 -24.60 -7.58 17.35
CA PRO A 121 -24.91 -6.45 18.18
C PRO A 121 -25.17 -6.95 19.60
N HIS A 122 -24.51 -6.43 20.61
CA HIS A 122 -25.07 -6.38 21.95
C HIS A 122 -24.67 -5.13 22.69
N SER A 123 -25.72 -4.53 23.16
CA SER A 123 -25.89 -3.33 23.97
C SER A 123 -25.18 -3.39 25.33
N ALA A 124 -24.98 -2.21 25.82
CA ALA A 124 -25.25 -1.71 27.17
C ALA A 124 -24.06 -1.36 28.07
N ALA A 125 -24.00 -0.07 28.28
CA ALA A 125 -23.92 0.63 29.56
C ALA A 125 -22.66 0.52 30.45
N GLY A 126 -22.03 1.68 30.68
CA GLY A 126 -21.69 2.04 32.02
C GLY A 126 -20.24 2.28 32.39
N HIS A 127 -19.89 3.54 32.47
CA HIS A 127 -19.06 4.27 33.44
C HIS A 127 -17.56 4.48 33.18
N PRO A 128 -17.07 5.65 33.61
CA PRO A 128 -15.80 6.23 33.16
C PRO A 128 -14.66 5.86 34.11
N GLY A 129 -13.53 5.46 33.52
CA GLY A 129 -12.30 5.19 34.25
C GLY A 129 -11.11 5.64 33.45
N ASN A 130 -10.57 6.77 33.84
CA ASN A 130 -9.30 7.34 33.51
C ASN A 130 -8.16 6.34 33.70
N HIS A 131 -7.39 5.98 32.63
CA HIS A 131 -6.00 5.53 32.78
C HIS A 131 -5.24 5.51 31.44
N PRO A 132 -3.92 5.72 31.48
CA PRO A 132 -3.11 6.10 30.33
C PRO A 132 -2.81 4.92 29.40
N CYS A 133 -2.77 5.29 28.12
CA CYS A 133 -2.42 4.48 26.99
C CYS A 133 -1.17 3.62 27.19
N GLY A 134 -1.38 2.32 27.29
CA GLY A 134 -0.40 1.28 27.17
C GLY A 134 -0.95 0.22 26.24
N THR A 135 -0.98 0.47 24.93
CA THR A 135 -1.30 -0.57 23.94
C THR A 135 -0.08 -1.43 23.71
N SER A 136 -0.02 -2.52 24.47
CA SER A 136 0.83 -3.66 24.17
C SER A 136 0.34 -4.31 22.89
N TYR A 137 0.99 -4.04 21.75
CA TYR A 137 0.87 -4.89 20.57
C TYR A 137 1.84 -6.05 20.74
N ALA A 138 1.28 -7.21 21.08
CA ALA A 138 1.99 -8.46 21.15
C ALA A 138 2.36 -8.96 19.75
N GLY A 139 3.66 -9.26 19.52
CA GLY A 139 4.09 -10.28 18.59
C GLY A 139 4.41 -9.85 17.16
N GLY A 140 5.43 -9.01 16.97
CA GLY A 140 6.20 -8.89 15.74
C GLY A 140 7.55 -8.30 16.12
N GLU A 141 8.64 -8.93 15.75
CA GLU A 141 9.97 -8.38 15.95
C GLU A 141 10.03 -7.01 15.27
N HIS A 142 10.05 -5.95 16.06
CA HIS A 142 10.23 -4.59 15.54
C HIS A 142 11.66 -4.47 15.01
N ILE A 143 11.81 -4.53 13.70
CA ILE A 143 13.08 -4.36 12.99
C ILE A 143 13.67 -2.98 13.34
N LEU A 144 12.81 -1.97 13.54
CA LEU A 144 13.19 -0.61 13.92
C LEU A 144 13.04 -0.37 15.42
N SER A 145 13.99 0.35 16.00
CA SER A 145 13.89 0.83 17.38
C SER A 145 12.82 1.93 17.51
N PRO A 146 12.28 2.19 18.73
CA PRO A 146 11.31 3.26 18.94
C PRO A 146 11.78 4.62 18.41
N ARG A 147 13.06 4.94 18.55
CA ARG A 147 13.63 6.19 18.07
C ARG A 147 13.72 6.26 16.54
N GLU A 148 14.00 5.14 15.90
CA GLU A 148 13.98 5.04 14.43
C GLU A 148 12.54 5.18 13.88
N ILE A 149 11.54 4.66 14.58
CA ILE A 149 10.13 4.83 14.23
C ILE A 149 9.73 6.31 14.32
N GLU A 150 10.11 7.03 15.39
CA GLU A 150 9.84 8.48 15.49
C GLU A 150 10.46 9.27 14.33
N VAL A 151 11.72 8.97 13.98
CA VAL A 151 12.39 9.58 12.83
C VAL A 151 11.68 9.22 11.53
N LEU A 152 11.32 7.95 11.34
CA LEU A 152 10.59 7.47 10.16
C LEU A 152 9.27 8.25 9.97
N VAL A 153 8.45 8.38 11.02
CA VAL A 153 7.18 9.14 10.98
C VAL A 153 7.39 10.59 10.56
N LEU A 154 8.45 11.24 11.00
CA LEU A 154 8.72 12.63 10.61
C LEU A 154 9.25 12.76 9.19
N VAL A 155 10.01 11.77 8.72
CA VAL A 155 10.46 11.68 7.32
C VAL A 155 9.26 11.52 6.38
N THR A 156 8.30 10.69 6.72
CA THR A 156 7.10 10.47 5.90
C THR A 156 6.21 11.71 5.82
N LYS A 157 6.22 12.55 6.85
CA LYS A 157 5.55 13.87 6.87
C LYS A 157 6.29 14.95 6.08
N GLY A 158 7.39 14.61 5.41
CA GLY A 158 8.15 15.51 4.56
C GLY A 158 9.10 16.45 5.28
N LEU A 159 9.36 16.25 6.59
CA LEU A 159 10.28 17.11 7.33
C LEU A 159 11.72 16.88 6.88
N ILE A 160 12.49 17.98 6.79
CA ILE A 160 13.92 17.91 6.52
C ILE A 160 14.69 17.54 7.80
N ASN A 161 15.92 17.05 7.64
CA ASN A 161 16.73 16.55 8.77
C ASN A 161 16.91 17.57 9.91
N LYS A 162 16.98 18.86 9.60
CA LYS A 162 17.10 19.93 10.59
C LYS A 162 15.83 20.07 11.42
N GLU A 163 14.67 20.05 10.79
CA GLU A 163 13.36 20.12 11.47
C GLU A 163 13.12 18.90 12.35
N ILE A 164 13.56 17.72 11.88
CA ILE A 164 13.50 16.48 12.66
C ILE A 164 14.39 16.58 13.90
N ALA A 165 15.61 17.10 13.73
CA ALA A 165 16.56 17.33 14.84
C ALA A 165 15.97 18.25 15.90
N ASP A 166 15.41 19.39 15.49
CA ASP A 166 14.75 20.35 16.37
C ASP A 166 13.54 19.73 17.07
N LYS A 167 12.70 19.01 16.34
CA LYS A 167 11.47 18.42 16.88
C LYS A 167 11.71 17.28 17.87
N LEU A 168 12.74 16.49 17.63
CA LEU A 168 13.12 15.36 18.49
C LEU A 168 14.17 15.72 19.56
N ASN A 169 14.65 16.96 19.55
CA ASN A 169 15.66 17.45 20.48
C ASN A 169 16.98 16.64 20.42
N ILE A 170 17.44 16.32 19.21
CA ILE A 170 18.69 15.58 18.94
C ILE A 170 19.56 16.32 17.92
N SER A 171 20.81 15.90 17.80
CA SER A 171 21.72 16.51 16.83
C SER A 171 21.34 16.13 15.39
N LEU A 172 21.66 17.02 14.43
CA LEU A 172 21.49 16.75 13.00
C LEU A 172 22.22 15.46 12.57
N THR A 173 23.41 15.23 13.10
CA THR A 173 24.20 14.02 12.84
C THR A 173 23.50 12.75 13.35
N THR A 174 22.80 12.86 14.48
CA THR A 174 22.01 11.75 15.03
C THR A 174 20.81 11.40 14.11
N VAL A 175 20.12 12.40 13.56
CA VAL A 175 19.04 12.18 12.59
C VAL A 175 19.57 11.49 11.34
N ILE A 176 20.72 11.94 10.81
CA ILE A 176 21.34 11.32 9.63
C ILE A 176 21.69 9.84 9.91
N SER A 177 22.24 9.56 11.10
CA SER A 177 22.55 8.19 11.52
C SER A 177 21.29 7.31 11.62
N HIS A 178 20.21 7.83 12.22
CA HIS A 178 18.94 7.09 12.28
C HIS A 178 18.37 6.82 10.88
N ARG A 179 18.36 7.78 9.98
CA ARG A 179 17.89 7.58 8.60
C ARG A 179 18.72 6.54 7.86
N ARG A 180 20.04 6.57 8.03
CA ARG A 180 20.92 5.55 7.46
C ARG A 180 20.59 4.15 8.02
N ASN A 181 20.47 4.02 9.34
CA ASN A 181 20.13 2.75 9.97
C ASN A 181 18.76 2.23 9.51
N ILE A 182 17.76 3.11 9.38
CA ILE A 182 16.43 2.76 8.85
C ILE A 182 16.57 2.18 7.44
N THR A 183 17.27 2.89 6.54
CA THR A 183 17.46 2.42 5.16
C THR A 183 18.27 1.13 5.07
N GLU A 184 19.27 0.93 5.92
CA GLU A 184 20.06 -0.30 5.98
C GLU A 184 19.24 -1.47 6.52
N LYS A 185 18.46 -1.28 7.58
CA LYS A 185 17.62 -2.33 8.19
C LYS A 185 16.47 -2.76 7.30
N LEU A 186 15.85 -1.83 6.60
CA LEU A 186 14.67 -2.09 5.75
C LEU A 186 15.05 -2.45 4.31
N GLY A 187 16.26 -2.14 3.87
CA GLY A 187 16.64 -2.24 2.46
C GLY A 187 15.99 -1.20 1.54
N ILE A 188 15.23 -0.24 2.11
CA ILE A 188 14.44 0.76 1.40
C ILE A 188 15.24 2.07 1.32
N LYS A 189 15.51 2.55 0.11
CA LYS A 189 16.34 3.75 -0.12
C LYS A 189 15.52 5.02 -0.40
N SER A 190 14.29 4.87 -0.94
CA SER A 190 13.45 6.01 -1.30
C SER A 190 12.59 6.47 -0.11
N VAL A 191 12.29 7.78 -0.08
CA VAL A 191 11.37 8.35 0.94
C VAL A 191 9.96 7.81 0.71
N ALA A 192 9.56 7.60 -0.56
CA ALA A 192 8.28 7.02 -0.90
C ALA A 192 8.14 5.59 -0.33
N GLY A 193 9.14 4.73 -0.53
CA GLY A 193 9.16 3.38 0.06
C GLY A 193 9.13 3.38 1.59
N LEU A 194 9.85 4.31 2.24
CA LEU A 194 9.78 4.49 3.69
C LEU A 194 8.40 4.92 4.17
N THR A 195 7.72 5.77 3.40
CA THR A 195 6.34 6.20 3.68
C THR A 195 5.39 5.01 3.63
N ILE A 196 5.52 4.19 2.60
CA ILE A 196 4.74 2.97 2.42
C ILE A 196 4.94 2.01 3.59
N TYR A 197 6.19 1.75 3.93
CA TYR A 197 6.52 0.90 5.08
C TYR A 197 5.86 1.41 6.37
N ALA A 198 5.92 2.73 6.63
CA ALA A 198 5.31 3.33 7.81
C ALA A 198 3.79 3.16 7.88
N VAL A 199 3.10 3.29 6.72
CA VAL A 199 1.65 3.09 6.63
C VAL A 199 1.28 1.62 6.80
N MET A 200 2.00 0.71 6.15
CA MET A 200 1.74 -0.74 6.25
C MET A 200 1.91 -1.27 7.69
N HIS A 201 2.84 -0.70 8.43
CA HIS A 201 3.07 -1.08 9.83
C HIS A 201 2.25 -0.24 10.83
N GLY A 202 1.35 0.63 10.34
CA GLY A 202 0.45 1.43 11.18
C GLY A 202 1.16 2.54 11.96
N TYR A 203 2.37 2.94 11.56
CA TYR A 203 3.08 4.05 12.19
C TYR A 203 2.54 5.41 11.77
N VAL A 204 1.90 5.48 10.59
CA VAL A 204 1.29 6.68 10.01
C VAL A 204 -0.02 6.29 9.32
N GLU A 205 -1.06 7.13 9.46
CA GLU A 205 -2.30 6.96 8.71
C GLU A 205 -2.12 7.48 7.27
N ALA A 206 -2.72 6.78 6.30
CA ALA A 206 -2.61 7.14 4.87
C ALA A 206 -3.14 8.55 4.57
N ASP A 207 -4.10 9.05 5.36
CA ASP A 207 -4.69 10.37 5.22
C ASP A 207 -3.83 11.51 5.81
N SER A 208 -2.73 11.18 6.49
CA SER A 208 -1.86 12.15 7.19
C SER A 208 -0.55 12.47 6.45
N ILE A 209 -0.44 12.04 5.17
CA ILE A 209 0.77 12.17 4.34
C ILE A 209 0.62 13.26 3.28
#